data_6d66987abe96e3b988a2ac845cbeb17c
#
_entry.id   6d66987abe96e3b988a2ac845cbeb17c
#
_cell.length_a   1.000
_cell.length_b   1.000
_cell.length_c   1.000
_cell.angle_alpha   90.00
_cell.angle_beta   90.00
_cell.angle_gamma   90.00
#
_symmetry.space_group_name_H-M   'P 1'
#
loop_
_entity.id
_entity.type
_entity.pdbx_description
1 polymer ?
#
loop_
_entity_poly.entity_id
_entity_poly.type
_entity_poly.pdbx_seq_one_letter_code
_entity_poly.pdbx_strand_id
1 'polypeptide(L)'
;MGAAGVIHDAMLLVGALRDPATTRTLDANSWTALIAMARAEQLIGTLAHRLSAEAVPAKVADILADAGLGAEHQRRSALWEAYCAARALVGYSGKVVLMKGTAYVAAGLKAGEGRHIGDLDIMVARDDLPQVEALLLEKGGWEWVKEDAYDDAYYRDHMHELPPMIHKDRDRMIDVHHTILPLTAGPRPDAGAMLGDALEVAHDRASTSSALTARLCILSPTDMAIHCATHLIADGDLAGGLRNLWDMHCLLTEFSQADEGFWVTLQSRATHHGLWEAVHTAARLAHALYGTDIPDSWNIRGNADWHFIRRLTARDGWGRPTRKITRLIFYIRSHLLRMPPLMLARHLFTKWRKAKDQI
;
A
#
# COMPACT_ATOMS: atom_id res chain seq x y z
N MET A 1 45.09 -1.06 -4.33
CA MET A 1 44.31 0.17 -4.23
C MET A 1 42.85 -0.26 -4.37
N GLY A 2 42.15 -0.39 -3.23
CA GLY A 2 40.74 -0.78 -3.23
C GLY A 2 39.92 0.38 -3.79
N ALA A 3 39.12 0.11 -4.82
CA ALA A 3 38.09 1.02 -5.27
C ALA A 3 37.19 1.30 -4.07
N ALA A 4 37.17 2.55 -3.58
CA ALA A 4 36.16 3.01 -2.64
C ALA A 4 34.80 2.71 -3.26
N GLY A 5 34.12 1.70 -2.75
CA GLY A 5 32.84 1.27 -3.27
C GLY A 5 31.89 2.46 -3.27
N VAL A 6 31.34 2.79 -4.43
CA VAL A 6 30.29 3.79 -4.56
C VAL A 6 29.18 3.39 -3.60
N ILE A 7 28.93 4.22 -2.58
CA ILE A 7 27.86 3.96 -1.63
C ILE A 7 26.56 4.27 -2.36
N HIS A 8 25.98 3.24 -2.95
CA HIS A 8 24.65 3.34 -3.51
C HIS A 8 23.62 3.47 -2.37
N ASP A 9 22.67 4.38 -2.52
CA ASP A 9 21.47 4.44 -1.70
C ASP A 9 20.24 4.27 -2.62
N ALA A 10 19.04 4.24 -2.04
CA ALA A 10 17.84 4.00 -2.84
C ALA A 10 17.51 5.12 -3.86
N MET A 11 18.30 6.21 -3.91
CA MET A 11 18.18 7.20 -4.98
C MET A 11 18.51 6.63 -6.36
N LEU A 12 19.33 5.58 -6.44
CA LEU A 12 19.55 4.85 -7.68
C LEU A 12 18.25 4.23 -8.22
N LEU A 13 17.46 3.60 -7.35
CA LEU A 13 16.14 3.04 -7.71
C LEU A 13 15.15 4.14 -8.06
N VAL A 14 15.11 5.22 -7.29
CA VAL A 14 14.26 6.40 -7.56
C VAL A 14 14.57 6.96 -8.94
N GLY A 15 15.85 7.15 -9.28
CA GLY A 15 16.31 7.62 -10.59
C GLY A 15 15.83 6.72 -11.73
N ALA A 16 16.03 5.41 -11.60
CA ALA A 16 15.64 4.43 -12.62
C ALA A 16 14.12 4.37 -12.86
N LEU A 17 13.30 4.52 -11.81
CA LEU A 17 11.85 4.57 -11.93
C LEU A 17 11.36 5.89 -12.56
N ARG A 18 11.94 7.01 -12.14
CA ARG A 18 11.59 8.35 -12.64
C ARG A 18 11.97 8.50 -14.12
N ASP A 19 13.20 8.16 -14.45
CA ASP A 19 13.76 8.27 -15.80
C ASP A 19 14.55 6.98 -16.14
N PRO A 20 13.92 6.02 -16.86
CA PRO A 20 14.54 4.79 -17.30
C PRO A 20 15.85 4.97 -18.05
N ALA A 21 16.02 6.08 -18.80
CA ALA A 21 17.24 6.34 -19.58
C ALA A 21 18.50 6.46 -18.70
N THR A 22 18.35 6.78 -17.40
CA THR A 22 19.46 6.83 -16.43
C THR A 22 20.14 5.48 -16.25
N THR A 23 19.46 4.39 -16.59
CA THR A 23 20.03 3.03 -16.47
C THR A 23 21.03 2.67 -17.56
N ARG A 24 21.05 3.40 -18.68
CA ARG A 24 21.90 3.11 -19.86
C ARG A 24 23.40 3.16 -19.57
N THR A 25 23.82 3.92 -18.56
CA THR A 25 25.22 4.13 -18.18
C THR A 25 25.64 3.35 -16.94
N LEU A 26 24.78 2.47 -16.42
CA LEU A 26 25.06 1.69 -15.22
C LEU A 26 26.09 0.59 -15.47
N ASP A 27 27.09 0.51 -14.60
CA ASP A 27 28.02 -0.62 -14.56
C ASP A 27 27.41 -1.85 -13.86
N ALA A 28 28.09 -2.97 -13.88
CA ALA A 28 27.61 -4.24 -13.29
C ALA A 28 27.32 -4.15 -11.79
N ASN A 29 28.09 -3.36 -11.03
CA ASN A 29 27.88 -3.16 -9.60
C ASN A 29 26.63 -2.33 -9.34
N SER A 30 26.40 -1.28 -10.13
CA SER A 30 25.21 -0.44 -10.07
C SER A 30 23.95 -1.22 -10.45
N TRP A 31 24.01 -2.08 -11.47
CA TRP A 31 22.90 -2.98 -11.78
C TRP A 31 22.59 -3.96 -10.65
N THR A 32 23.60 -4.54 -10.01
CA THR A 32 23.43 -5.42 -8.85
C THR A 32 22.74 -4.66 -7.70
N ALA A 33 23.19 -3.44 -7.43
CA ALA A 33 22.61 -2.60 -6.40
C ALA A 33 21.15 -2.21 -6.72
N LEU A 34 20.86 -1.81 -7.96
CA LEU A 34 19.52 -1.44 -8.41
C LEU A 34 18.52 -2.61 -8.23
N ILE A 35 18.89 -3.82 -8.68
CA ILE A 35 18.07 -5.02 -8.55
C ILE A 35 17.85 -5.38 -7.07
N ALA A 36 18.89 -5.32 -6.24
CA ALA A 36 18.78 -5.62 -4.82
C ALA A 36 17.85 -4.64 -4.10
N MET A 37 17.95 -3.35 -4.39
CA MET A 37 17.06 -2.31 -3.84
C MET A 37 15.62 -2.49 -4.33
N ALA A 38 15.42 -2.77 -5.63
CA ALA A 38 14.10 -2.97 -6.21
C ALA A 38 13.38 -4.18 -5.58
N ARG A 39 14.10 -5.28 -5.31
CA ARG A 39 13.56 -6.43 -4.58
C ARG A 39 13.22 -6.08 -3.13
N ALA A 40 14.11 -5.37 -2.43
CA ALA A 40 13.91 -4.99 -1.03
C ALA A 40 12.73 -4.02 -0.83
N GLU A 41 12.42 -3.19 -1.82
CA GLU A 41 11.28 -2.26 -1.84
C GLU A 41 10.04 -2.85 -2.54
N GLN A 42 10.07 -4.13 -2.95
CA GLN A 42 8.99 -4.80 -3.70
C GLN A 42 8.62 -4.07 -5.01
N LEU A 43 9.60 -3.45 -5.65
CA LEU A 43 9.47 -2.68 -6.89
C LEU A 43 10.14 -3.35 -8.09
N ILE A 44 10.61 -4.61 -7.97
CA ILE A 44 11.33 -5.28 -9.06
C ILE A 44 10.43 -5.53 -10.28
N GLY A 45 9.18 -5.88 -10.10
CA GLY A 45 8.21 -6.04 -11.20
C GLY A 45 7.86 -4.69 -11.83
N THR A 46 7.68 -3.64 -11.02
CA THR A 46 7.49 -2.26 -11.50
C THR A 46 8.70 -1.78 -12.29
N LEU A 47 9.92 -2.06 -11.81
CA LEU A 47 11.15 -1.74 -12.53
C LEU A 47 11.22 -2.49 -13.88
N ALA A 48 10.85 -3.77 -13.91
CA ALA A 48 10.78 -4.56 -15.14
C ALA A 48 9.81 -3.92 -16.15
N HIS A 49 8.64 -3.50 -15.72
CA HIS A 49 7.67 -2.81 -16.56
C HIS A 49 8.24 -1.48 -17.08
N ARG A 50 8.83 -0.66 -16.21
CA ARG A 50 9.42 0.64 -16.56
C ARG A 50 10.58 0.54 -17.54
N LEU A 51 11.37 -0.52 -17.48
CA LEU A 51 12.54 -0.74 -18.32
C LEU A 51 12.22 -1.59 -19.57
N SER A 52 10.97 -1.92 -19.85
CA SER A 52 10.59 -2.82 -20.96
C SER A 52 11.02 -2.36 -22.34
N ALA A 53 11.18 -1.04 -22.55
CA ALA A 53 11.65 -0.43 -23.80
C ALA A 53 13.15 -0.08 -23.78
N GLU A 54 13.86 -0.33 -22.67
CA GLU A 54 15.27 0.04 -22.53
C GLU A 54 16.21 -1.11 -22.89
N ALA A 55 17.35 -0.76 -23.48
CA ALA A 55 18.43 -1.71 -23.71
C ALA A 55 19.15 -1.97 -22.37
N VAL A 56 19.01 -3.19 -21.86
CA VAL A 56 19.65 -3.63 -20.61
C VAL A 56 20.61 -4.81 -20.88
N PRO A 57 21.64 -5.05 -20.04
CA PRO A 57 22.52 -6.21 -20.18
C PRO A 57 21.73 -7.53 -20.17
N ALA A 58 22.12 -8.54 -20.95
CA ALA A 58 21.39 -9.79 -21.11
C ALA A 58 21.00 -10.46 -19.78
N LYS A 59 21.94 -10.59 -18.84
CA LYS A 59 21.66 -11.16 -17.51
C LYS A 59 20.62 -10.34 -16.70
N VAL A 60 20.58 -9.02 -16.90
CA VAL A 60 19.59 -8.16 -16.28
C VAL A 60 18.23 -8.36 -16.94
N ALA A 61 18.21 -8.49 -18.28
CA ALA A 61 16.99 -8.77 -19.02
C ALA A 61 16.30 -10.05 -18.54
N ASP A 62 17.06 -11.14 -18.31
CA ASP A 62 16.52 -12.39 -17.77
C ASP A 62 15.88 -12.19 -16.39
N ILE A 63 16.55 -11.46 -15.49
CA ILE A 63 16.03 -11.17 -14.15
C ILE A 63 14.75 -10.32 -14.20
N LEU A 64 14.71 -9.32 -15.07
CA LEU A 64 13.56 -8.43 -15.24
C LEU A 64 12.39 -9.17 -15.90
N ALA A 65 12.65 -10.05 -16.86
CA ALA A 65 11.63 -10.88 -17.48
C ALA A 65 10.97 -11.81 -16.46
N ASP A 66 11.75 -12.50 -15.62
CA ASP A 66 11.24 -13.32 -14.52
C ASP A 66 10.41 -12.50 -13.51
N ALA A 67 10.89 -11.33 -13.12
CA ALA A 67 10.16 -10.42 -12.25
C ALA A 67 8.82 -9.95 -12.85
N GLY A 68 8.79 -9.68 -14.16
CA GLY A 68 7.57 -9.32 -14.89
C GLY A 68 6.54 -10.46 -14.90
N LEU A 69 7.01 -11.70 -15.16
CA LEU A 69 6.15 -12.89 -15.09
C LEU A 69 5.59 -13.11 -13.69
N GLY A 70 6.44 -12.93 -12.66
CA GLY A 70 6.01 -13.02 -11.26
C GLY A 70 4.95 -11.97 -10.90
N ALA A 71 5.12 -10.73 -11.33
CA ALA A 71 4.14 -9.65 -11.11
C ALA A 71 2.80 -9.93 -11.81
N GLU A 72 2.83 -10.44 -13.05
CA GLU A 72 1.62 -10.82 -13.77
C GLU A 72 0.89 -11.99 -13.09
N HIS A 73 1.63 -12.97 -12.59
CA HIS A 73 1.04 -14.05 -11.80
C HIS A 73 0.35 -13.50 -10.54
N GLN A 74 0.99 -12.58 -9.82
CA GLN A 74 0.39 -11.96 -8.63
C GLN A 74 -0.84 -11.12 -8.97
N ARG A 75 -0.82 -10.38 -10.09
CA ARG A 75 -1.98 -9.63 -10.58
C ARG A 75 -3.20 -10.55 -10.80
N ARG A 76 -3.00 -11.66 -11.52
CA ARG A 76 -4.06 -12.65 -11.76
C ARG A 76 -4.55 -13.28 -10.46
N SER A 77 -3.64 -13.63 -9.56
CA SER A 77 -3.98 -14.20 -8.26
C SER A 77 -4.80 -13.23 -7.40
N ALA A 78 -4.44 -11.93 -7.37
CA ALA A 78 -5.18 -10.92 -6.62
C ALA A 78 -6.60 -10.74 -7.13
N LEU A 79 -6.80 -10.69 -8.46
CA LEU A 79 -8.13 -10.62 -9.06
C LEU A 79 -8.94 -11.89 -8.81
N TRP A 80 -8.30 -13.05 -8.82
CA TRP A 80 -8.93 -14.31 -8.49
C TRP A 80 -9.37 -14.38 -7.03
N GLU A 81 -8.54 -13.94 -6.09
CA GLU A 81 -8.91 -13.86 -4.67
C GLU A 81 -10.05 -12.87 -4.43
N ALA A 82 -10.05 -11.72 -5.09
CA ALA A 82 -11.17 -10.79 -5.05
C ALA A 82 -12.48 -11.44 -5.54
N TYR A 83 -12.42 -12.19 -6.63
CA TYR A 83 -13.57 -12.95 -7.13
C TYR A 83 -14.02 -14.05 -6.15
N CYS A 84 -13.08 -14.77 -5.54
CA CYS A 84 -13.39 -15.79 -4.52
C CYS A 84 -14.07 -15.18 -3.29
N ALA A 85 -13.59 -14.02 -2.82
CA ALA A 85 -14.21 -13.28 -1.72
C ALA A 85 -15.62 -12.81 -2.10
N ALA A 86 -15.81 -12.25 -3.30
CA ALA A 86 -17.12 -11.84 -3.78
C ALA A 86 -18.12 -13.00 -3.86
N ARG A 87 -17.67 -14.19 -4.22
CA ARG A 87 -18.50 -15.41 -4.20
C ARG A 87 -18.87 -15.86 -2.78
N ALA A 88 -17.93 -15.83 -1.86
CA ALA A 88 -18.19 -16.14 -0.46
C ALA A 88 -19.22 -15.19 0.16
N LEU A 89 -19.18 -13.92 -0.25
CA LEU A 89 -20.07 -12.86 0.22
C LEU A 89 -21.40 -12.78 -0.53
N VAL A 90 -21.79 -13.81 -1.27
CA VAL A 90 -23.15 -13.90 -1.87
C VAL A 90 -24.22 -13.81 -0.79
N GLY A 91 -25.17 -12.88 -0.98
CA GLY A 91 -26.21 -12.56 0.00
C GLY A 91 -25.87 -11.36 0.91
N TYR A 92 -24.66 -10.84 0.85
CA TYR A 92 -24.32 -9.53 1.40
C TYR A 92 -24.77 -8.43 0.43
N SER A 93 -25.61 -7.51 0.91
CA SER A 93 -26.21 -6.45 0.08
C SER A 93 -25.37 -5.17 0.00
N GLY A 94 -24.39 -5.02 0.89
CA GLY A 94 -23.50 -3.85 0.92
C GLY A 94 -22.44 -3.86 -0.18
N LYS A 95 -21.66 -2.80 -0.24
CA LYS A 95 -20.49 -2.70 -1.14
C LYS A 95 -19.30 -3.42 -0.52
N VAL A 96 -18.58 -4.18 -1.35
CA VAL A 96 -17.26 -4.75 -1.01
C VAL A 96 -16.22 -3.94 -1.77
N VAL A 97 -15.54 -3.04 -1.08
CA VAL A 97 -14.59 -2.11 -1.70
C VAL A 97 -13.19 -2.71 -1.66
N LEU A 98 -12.65 -3.04 -2.83
CA LEU A 98 -11.25 -3.44 -2.98
C LEU A 98 -10.33 -2.27 -2.64
N MET A 99 -9.21 -2.56 -2.00
CA MET A 99 -8.24 -1.55 -1.57
C MET A 99 -6.84 -1.84 -2.11
N LYS A 100 -5.94 -0.88 -1.95
CA LYS A 100 -4.50 -1.00 -2.28
C LYS A 100 -4.25 -1.63 -3.67
N GLY A 101 -3.28 -2.56 -3.77
CA GLY A 101 -2.86 -3.18 -5.01
C GLY A 101 -3.96 -3.87 -5.80
N THR A 102 -4.86 -4.57 -5.11
CA THR A 102 -5.98 -5.26 -5.77
C THR A 102 -6.93 -4.27 -6.42
N ALA A 103 -7.21 -3.13 -5.78
CA ALA A 103 -8.01 -2.06 -6.38
C ALA A 103 -7.34 -1.47 -7.62
N TYR A 104 -6.02 -1.23 -7.57
CA TYR A 104 -5.29 -0.63 -8.69
C TYR A 104 -5.30 -1.53 -9.93
N VAL A 105 -5.11 -2.84 -9.75
CA VAL A 105 -5.16 -3.79 -10.88
C VAL A 105 -6.58 -4.02 -11.38
N ALA A 106 -7.58 -4.00 -10.51
CA ALA A 106 -8.99 -4.11 -10.89
C ALA A 106 -9.49 -2.89 -11.69
N ALA A 107 -8.94 -1.71 -11.39
CA ALA A 107 -9.23 -0.47 -12.09
C ALA A 107 -8.37 -0.24 -13.35
N GLY A 108 -7.37 -1.10 -13.62
CA GLY A 108 -6.44 -0.93 -14.74
C GLY A 108 -5.50 0.26 -14.61
N LEU A 109 -5.20 0.72 -13.37
CA LEU A 109 -4.38 1.89 -13.10
C LEU A 109 -2.88 1.59 -13.26
N LYS A 110 -2.10 2.60 -13.64
CA LYS A 110 -0.63 2.53 -13.74
C LYS A 110 0.05 2.10 -12.44
N ALA A 111 -0.52 2.46 -11.29
CA ALA A 111 -0.06 2.02 -9.98
C ALA A 111 -0.11 0.48 -9.81
N GLY A 112 -0.92 -0.23 -10.61
CA GLY A 112 -1.00 -1.69 -10.64
C GLY A 112 0.04 -2.37 -11.53
N GLU A 113 0.73 -1.64 -12.41
CA GLU A 113 1.65 -2.20 -13.40
C GLU A 113 2.93 -2.73 -12.73
N GLY A 114 3.17 -4.03 -12.85
CA GLY A 114 4.32 -4.70 -12.23
C GLY A 114 4.29 -4.71 -10.69
N ARG A 115 3.16 -4.36 -10.08
CA ARG A 115 3.05 -4.21 -8.63
C ARG A 115 3.03 -5.55 -7.91
N HIS A 116 3.80 -5.65 -6.83
CA HIS A 116 3.72 -6.76 -5.89
C HIS A 116 2.42 -6.71 -5.07
N ILE A 117 1.64 -7.80 -5.06
CA ILE A 117 0.38 -7.93 -4.33
C ILE A 117 0.42 -9.23 -3.53
N GLY A 118 0.40 -9.12 -2.20
CA GLY A 118 0.49 -10.28 -1.29
C GLY A 118 -0.87 -10.71 -0.73
N ASP A 119 -1.62 -9.76 -0.25
CA ASP A 119 -2.87 -9.88 0.51
C ASP A 119 -4.05 -9.28 -0.26
N LEU A 120 -5.25 -9.64 0.15
CA LEU A 120 -6.49 -9.05 -0.32
C LEU A 120 -7.03 -8.13 0.77
N ASP A 121 -6.97 -6.83 0.52
CA ASP A 121 -7.60 -5.83 1.40
C ASP A 121 -8.99 -5.47 0.84
N ILE A 122 -10.02 -5.58 1.68
CA ILE A 122 -11.38 -5.12 1.37
C ILE A 122 -11.89 -4.19 2.46
N MET A 123 -12.78 -3.25 2.10
CA MET A 123 -13.47 -2.42 3.08
C MET A 123 -14.99 -2.60 2.95
N VAL A 124 -15.66 -2.73 4.10
CA VAL A 124 -17.11 -2.87 4.24
C VAL A 124 -17.62 -1.94 5.33
N ALA A 125 -18.94 -1.76 5.44
CA ALA A 125 -19.50 -0.98 6.53
C ALA A 125 -19.24 -1.65 7.89
N ARG A 126 -18.95 -0.85 8.91
CA ARG A 126 -18.61 -1.37 10.24
C ARG A 126 -19.72 -2.24 10.85
N ASP A 127 -20.95 -1.83 10.66
CA ASP A 127 -22.12 -2.54 11.21
C ASP A 127 -22.33 -3.90 10.52
N ASP A 128 -21.79 -4.09 9.34
CA ASP A 128 -21.90 -5.31 8.55
C ASP A 128 -20.75 -6.31 8.83
N LEU A 129 -19.74 -5.93 9.61
CA LEU A 129 -18.59 -6.80 9.93
C LEU A 129 -18.99 -8.19 10.43
N PRO A 130 -19.97 -8.36 11.37
CA PRO A 130 -20.35 -9.69 11.84
C PRO A 130 -20.90 -10.57 10.71
N GLN A 131 -21.68 -10.00 9.79
CA GLN A 131 -22.22 -10.74 8.65
C GLN A 131 -21.13 -11.15 7.66
N VAL A 132 -20.22 -10.21 7.32
CA VAL A 132 -19.12 -10.44 6.39
C VAL A 132 -18.15 -11.49 6.94
N GLU A 133 -17.80 -11.38 8.22
CA GLU A 133 -16.98 -12.35 8.95
C GLU A 133 -17.58 -13.77 8.90
N ALA A 134 -18.86 -13.92 9.26
CA ALA A 134 -19.54 -15.20 9.23
C ALA A 134 -19.55 -15.82 7.81
N LEU A 135 -19.80 -15.02 6.78
CA LEU A 135 -19.80 -15.50 5.40
C LEU A 135 -18.41 -15.95 4.93
N LEU A 136 -17.35 -15.24 5.29
CA LEU A 136 -15.98 -15.60 4.95
C LEU A 136 -15.55 -16.89 5.63
N LEU A 137 -15.85 -17.05 6.92
CA LEU A 137 -15.51 -18.23 7.70
C LEU A 137 -16.32 -19.46 7.26
N GLU A 138 -17.66 -19.34 7.14
CA GLU A 138 -18.55 -20.47 6.92
C GLU A 138 -18.61 -20.91 5.45
N LYS A 139 -18.61 -19.95 4.52
CA LYS A 139 -18.77 -20.23 3.09
C LYS A 139 -17.49 -19.98 2.28
N GLY A 140 -16.61 -19.10 2.76
CA GLY A 140 -15.43 -18.68 2.03
C GLY A 140 -14.23 -19.60 2.21
N GLY A 141 -14.18 -20.36 3.29
CA GLY A 141 -13.05 -21.23 3.64
C GLY A 141 -11.85 -20.46 4.21
N TRP A 142 -12.07 -19.21 4.67
CA TRP A 142 -11.07 -18.50 5.48
C TRP A 142 -11.14 -18.95 6.93
N GLU A 143 -10.04 -18.81 7.65
CA GLU A 143 -9.90 -19.08 9.08
C GLU A 143 -9.01 -18.01 9.72
N TRP A 144 -9.05 -17.87 11.03
CA TRP A 144 -8.20 -16.93 11.74
C TRP A 144 -6.73 -17.37 11.66
N VAL A 145 -5.82 -16.44 11.35
CA VAL A 145 -4.37 -16.71 11.38
C VAL A 145 -3.93 -17.10 12.78
N LYS A 146 -4.56 -16.53 13.80
CA LYS A 146 -4.28 -16.80 15.20
C LYS A 146 -5.53 -16.57 16.05
N GLU A 147 -5.82 -17.53 16.91
CA GLU A 147 -6.84 -17.41 17.94
C GLU A 147 -6.21 -16.93 19.26
N ASP A 148 -6.33 -15.64 19.57
CA ASP A 148 -5.90 -15.04 20.84
C ASP A 148 -6.94 -14.01 21.26
N ALA A 149 -7.62 -14.25 22.36
CA ALA A 149 -8.73 -13.42 22.84
C ALA A 149 -8.32 -11.94 23.09
N TYR A 150 -7.07 -11.69 23.49
CA TYR A 150 -6.59 -10.32 23.67
C TYR A 150 -6.36 -9.61 22.33
N ASP A 151 -5.75 -10.31 21.37
CA ASP A 151 -5.51 -9.74 20.04
C ASP A 151 -6.87 -9.54 19.33
N ASP A 152 -7.82 -10.49 19.44
CA ASP A 152 -9.17 -10.34 18.89
C ASP A 152 -9.91 -9.11 19.44
N ALA A 153 -9.98 -8.97 20.77
CA ALA A 153 -10.58 -7.78 21.39
C ALA A 153 -9.86 -6.49 20.99
N TYR A 154 -8.53 -6.51 20.89
CA TYR A 154 -7.76 -5.35 20.48
C TYR A 154 -8.07 -4.91 19.05
N TYR A 155 -8.18 -5.85 18.09
CA TYR A 155 -8.54 -5.54 16.72
C TYR A 155 -9.96 -4.95 16.64
N ARG A 156 -10.94 -5.58 17.24
CA ARG A 156 -12.35 -5.14 17.18
C ARG A 156 -12.59 -3.79 17.85
N ASP A 157 -11.92 -3.50 18.96
CA ASP A 157 -12.15 -2.29 19.74
C ASP A 157 -11.31 -1.10 19.26
N HIS A 158 -10.13 -1.34 18.67
CA HIS A 158 -9.13 -0.30 18.47
C HIS A 158 -8.57 -0.20 17.04
N MET A 159 -8.63 -1.27 16.26
CA MET A 159 -8.07 -1.27 14.91
C MET A 159 -9.11 -0.83 13.87
N HIS A 160 -8.68 -0.69 12.66
CA HIS A 160 -9.47 -0.30 11.49
C HIS A 160 -9.95 -1.50 10.66
N GLU A 161 -9.62 -2.71 11.11
CA GLU A 161 -9.83 -3.97 10.42
C GLU A 161 -10.13 -5.09 11.42
N LEU A 162 -10.69 -6.20 10.95
CA LEU A 162 -10.80 -7.44 11.72
C LEU A 162 -9.41 -8.08 11.92
N PRO A 163 -9.26 -9.01 12.87
CA PRO A 163 -8.09 -9.87 12.91
C PRO A 163 -7.85 -10.52 11.53
N PRO A 164 -6.60 -10.69 11.09
CA PRO A 164 -6.30 -11.21 9.77
C PRO A 164 -6.78 -12.66 9.61
N MET A 165 -7.34 -12.96 8.46
CA MET A 165 -7.77 -14.29 8.08
C MET A 165 -6.92 -14.84 6.94
N ILE A 166 -6.74 -16.17 6.93
CA ILE A 166 -6.02 -16.90 5.88
C ILE A 166 -6.95 -17.97 5.28
N HIS A 167 -6.87 -18.17 3.98
CA HIS A 167 -7.65 -19.24 3.35
C HIS A 167 -6.93 -20.58 3.52
N LYS A 168 -7.61 -21.56 4.11
CA LYS A 168 -7.08 -22.87 4.51
C LYS A 168 -6.42 -23.69 3.39
N ASP A 169 -6.89 -23.54 2.13
CA ASP A 169 -6.37 -24.33 0.99
C ASP A 169 -5.48 -23.49 0.06
N ARG A 170 -5.64 -22.14 0.03
CA ARG A 170 -4.95 -21.29 -0.93
C ARG A 170 -3.78 -20.52 -0.31
N ASP A 171 -3.64 -20.55 1.02
CA ASP A 171 -2.62 -19.80 1.75
C ASP A 171 -2.59 -18.30 1.37
N ARG A 172 -3.81 -17.71 1.25
CA ARG A 172 -4.02 -16.30 0.89
C ARG A 172 -4.71 -15.56 2.00
N MET A 173 -4.10 -14.46 2.42
CA MET A 173 -4.62 -13.60 3.47
C MET A 173 -5.69 -12.65 2.93
N ILE A 174 -6.67 -12.35 3.79
CA ILE A 174 -7.65 -11.30 3.59
C ILE A 174 -7.71 -10.43 4.84
N ASP A 175 -7.64 -9.10 4.63
CA ASP A 175 -7.81 -8.09 5.65
C ASP A 175 -9.12 -7.34 5.39
N VAL A 176 -10.04 -7.41 6.37
CA VAL A 176 -11.38 -6.81 6.26
C VAL A 176 -11.41 -5.53 7.06
N HIS A 177 -11.29 -4.41 6.36
CA HIS A 177 -11.32 -3.06 6.92
C HIS A 177 -12.74 -2.53 7.07
N HIS A 178 -12.93 -1.61 8.01
CA HIS A 178 -14.16 -0.80 8.13
C HIS A 178 -13.86 0.71 8.12
N THR A 179 -12.61 1.08 8.16
CA THR A 179 -12.07 2.44 7.97
C THR A 179 -10.60 2.34 7.54
N ILE A 180 -9.92 3.46 7.33
CA ILE A 180 -8.54 3.52 6.81
C ILE A 180 -7.48 3.89 7.85
N LEU A 181 -7.87 4.08 9.11
CA LEU A 181 -6.97 4.33 10.24
C LEU A 181 -7.50 3.64 11.50
N PRO A 182 -6.62 3.24 12.43
CA PRO A 182 -7.02 2.74 13.74
C PRO A 182 -7.98 3.69 14.45
N LEU A 183 -8.96 3.15 15.15
CA LEU A 183 -9.96 3.93 15.90
C LEU A 183 -9.33 4.79 17.01
N THR A 184 -8.09 4.53 17.36
CA THR A 184 -7.30 5.26 18.35
C THR A 184 -6.44 6.36 17.75
N ALA A 185 -6.37 6.46 16.43
CA ALA A 185 -5.64 7.53 15.75
C ALA A 185 -6.29 8.91 15.95
N GLY A 186 -5.52 9.99 15.76
CA GLY A 186 -6.02 11.36 15.87
C GLY A 186 -7.09 11.68 14.82
N PRO A 187 -6.78 11.56 13.51
CA PRO A 187 -7.77 11.76 12.45
C PRO A 187 -8.88 10.69 12.49
N ARG A 188 -10.09 11.10 12.10
CA ARG A 188 -11.27 10.24 12.03
C ARG A 188 -11.84 10.28 10.62
N PRO A 189 -11.32 9.46 9.69
CA PRO A 189 -11.84 9.42 8.33
C PRO A 189 -13.31 9.01 8.29
N ASP A 190 -14.10 9.65 7.45
CA ASP A 190 -15.51 9.30 7.23
C ASP A 190 -15.60 8.09 6.27
N ALA A 191 -15.59 6.89 6.85
CA ALA A 191 -15.70 5.65 6.09
C ALA A 191 -17.06 5.53 5.38
N GLY A 192 -18.13 6.09 5.96
CA GLY A 192 -19.46 6.09 5.33
C GLY A 192 -19.46 6.87 4.02
N ALA A 193 -18.84 8.05 4.00
CA ALA A 193 -18.69 8.84 2.78
C ALA A 193 -17.80 8.11 1.74
N MET A 194 -16.70 7.45 2.16
CA MET A 194 -15.85 6.67 1.26
C MET A 194 -16.62 5.50 0.62
N LEU A 195 -17.40 4.76 1.42
CA LEU A 195 -18.25 3.67 0.92
C LEU A 195 -19.39 4.19 0.03
N GLY A 196 -19.97 5.33 0.39
CA GLY A 196 -21.04 5.99 -0.40
C GLY A 196 -20.58 6.29 -1.82
N ASP A 197 -19.39 6.89 -1.95
CA ASP A 197 -18.82 7.34 -3.22
C ASP A 197 -17.99 6.27 -3.96
N ALA A 198 -17.90 5.04 -3.41
CA ALA A 198 -17.18 3.93 -4.03
C ALA A 198 -17.85 3.52 -5.36
N LEU A 199 -17.00 3.31 -6.39
CA LEU A 199 -17.38 3.03 -7.77
C LEU A 199 -17.40 1.52 -8.02
N GLU A 200 -18.38 1.03 -8.76
CA GLU A 200 -18.41 -0.38 -9.16
C GLU A 200 -17.26 -0.71 -10.13
N VAL A 201 -16.58 -1.83 -9.89
CA VAL A 201 -15.59 -2.35 -10.84
C VAL A 201 -16.33 -2.79 -12.11
N ALA A 202 -15.90 -2.27 -13.26
CA ALA A 202 -16.44 -2.69 -14.54
C ALA A 202 -16.14 -4.17 -14.78
N HIS A 203 -17.14 -5.01 -14.68
CA HIS A 203 -17.01 -6.41 -15.08
C HIS A 203 -17.17 -6.48 -16.61
N ASP A 204 -16.28 -7.23 -17.25
CA ASP A 204 -16.49 -7.59 -18.65
C ASP A 204 -17.84 -8.32 -18.75
N ARG A 205 -18.80 -7.75 -19.49
CA ARG A 205 -20.19 -8.23 -19.59
C ARG A 205 -20.32 -9.66 -20.14
N ALA A 206 -19.22 -10.27 -20.55
CA ALA A 206 -19.15 -11.66 -21.02
C ALA A 206 -19.05 -12.69 -19.90
N SER A 207 -18.77 -12.30 -18.64
CA SER A 207 -18.65 -13.19 -17.49
C SER A 207 -19.98 -13.24 -16.72
N THR A 208 -20.71 -14.30 -16.92
CA THR A 208 -21.87 -14.87 -16.25
C THR A 208 -22.26 -14.26 -14.88
N SER A 209 -23.49 -13.67 -14.85
CA SER A 209 -24.36 -13.59 -13.68
C SER A 209 -23.88 -12.80 -12.47
N SER A 210 -24.19 -11.49 -12.46
CA SER A 210 -24.14 -10.60 -11.29
C SER A 210 -24.96 -11.10 -10.08
N ALA A 211 -25.77 -12.13 -10.25
CA ALA A 211 -26.56 -12.75 -9.19
C ALA A 211 -25.76 -13.72 -8.29
N LEU A 212 -24.53 -14.10 -8.69
CA LEU A 212 -23.71 -15.10 -7.99
C LEU A 212 -22.52 -14.53 -7.24
N THR A 213 -22.36 -13.20 -7.17
CA THR A 213 -21.26 -12.54 -6.48
C THR A 213 -21.75 -11.28 -5.77
N ALA A 214 -21.06 -10.90 -4.68
CA ALA A 214 -21.24 -9.59 -4.08
C ALA A 214 -20.74 -8.47 -5.02
N ARG A 215 -21.20 -7.24 -4.78
CA ARG A 215 -20.83 -6.06 -5.60
C ARG A 215 -19.43 -5.61 -5.25
N LEU A 216 -18.47 -5.87 -6.14
CA LEU A 216 -17.10 -5.35 -6.00
C LEU A 216 -17.03 -3.90 -6.44
N CYS A 217 -16.46 -3.08 -5.57
CA CYS A 217 -16.24 -1.65 -5.80
C CYS A 217 -14.76 -1.31 -5.58
N ILE A 218 -14.39 -0.10 -5.96
CA ILE A 218 -13.12 0.55 -5.63
C ILE A 218 -13.43 1.93 -5.05
N LEU A 219 -12.52 2.49 -4.29
CA LEU A 219 -12.64 3.87 -3.80
C LEU A 219 -12.70 4.86 -4.97
N SER A 220 -13.32 6.01 -4.75
CA SER A 220 -13.23 7.14 -5.68
C SER A 220 -11.77 7.54 -5.91
N PRO A 221 -11.39 8.19 -7.03
CA PRO A 221 -10.02 8.62 -7.29
C PRO A 221 -9.39 9.41 -6.14
N THR A 222 -10.14 10.33 -5.55
CA THR A 222 -9.67 11.14 -4.42
C THR A 222 -9.49 10.30 -3.15
N ASP A 223 -10.43 9.43 -2.82
CA ASP A 223 -10.35 8.57 -1.64
C ASP A 223 -9.24 7.51 -1.79
N MET A 224 -9.00 7.05 -3.02
CA MET A 224 -7.89 6.14 -3.31
C MET A 224 -6.53 6.80 -3.07
N ALA A 225 -6.35 8.05 -3.50
CA ALA A 225 -5.15 8.86 -3.23
C ALA A 225 -5.01 9.17 -1.72
N ILE A 226 -6.11 9.51 -1.04
CA ILE A 226 -6.13 9.75 0.42
C ILE A 226 -5.74 8.48 1.16
N HIS A 227 -6.30 7.31 0.80
CA HIS A 227 -5.93 6.05 1.43
C HIS A 227 -4.45 5.70 1.23
N CYS A 228 -3.92 5.87 0.02
CA CYS A 228 -2.50 5.66 -0.28
C CYS A 228 -1.59 6.57 0.57
N ALA A 229 -1.91 7.85 0.66
CA ALA A 229 -1.19 8.82 1.49
C ALA A 229 -1.29 8.50 2.98
N THR A 230 -2.46 8.07 3.45
CA THR A 230 -2.72 7.71 4.84
C THR A 230 -1.86 6.52 5.25
N HIS A 231 -1.86 5.46 4.47
CA HIS A 231 -1.05 4.28 4.71
C HIS A 231 0.46 4.58 4.71
N LEU A 232 0.93 5.51 3.87
CA LEU A 232 2.32 5.93 3.82
C LEU A 232 2.71 6.83 5.00
N ILE A 233 1.91 7.87 5.28
CA ILE A 233 2.33 8.98 6.16
C ILE A 233 1.69 8.91 7.54
N ALA A 234 0.39 8.58 7.65
CA ALA A 234 -0.36 8.67 8.89
C ALA A 234 -0.39 7.36 9.69
N ASP A 235 -0.18 6.22 9.05
CA ASP A 235 -0.21 4.92 9.71
C ASP A 235 1.16 4.25 9.80
N GLY A 236 2.03 4.43 8.81
CA GLY A 236 3.26 3.67 8.67
C GLY A 236 4.52 4.29 9.27
N ASP A 237 5.53 3.44 9.48
CA ASP A 237 6.92 3.82 9.79
C ASP A 237 7.77 4.04 8.52
N LEU A 238 7.13 4.07 7.35
CA LEU A 238 7.71 4.14 6.01
C LEU A 238 8.67 2.97 5.67
N ALA A 239 8.50 1.79 6.27
CA ALA A 239 9.19 0.60 5.81
C ALA A 239 8.64 0.16 4.44
N GLY A 240 9.52 -0.04 3.44
CA GLY A 240 9.06 -0.32 2.06
C GLY A 240 8.29 0.86 1.43
N GLY A 241 8.47 2.06 1.95
CA GLY A 241 7.67 3.24 1.61
C GLY A 241 7.90 3.76 0.19
N LEU A 242 9.01 3.41 -0.48
CA LEU A 242 9.22 3.81 -1.89
C LEU A 242 8.16 3.20 -2.81
N ARG A 243 7.68 1.98 -2.54
CA ARG A 243 6.57 1.39 -3.31
C ARG A 243 5.28 2.19 -3.15
N ASN A 244 4.89 2.50 -1.90
CA ASN A 244 3.68 3.27 -1.65
C ASN A 244 3.78 4.71 -2.20
N LEU A 245 4.97 5.30 -2.18
CA LEU A 245 5.19 6.61 -2.79
C LEU A 245 5.17 6.55 -4.32
N TRP A 246 5.60 5.44 -4.93
CA TRP A 246 5.43 5.19 -6.36
C TRP A 246 3.95 5.03 -6.73
N ASP A 247 3.19 4.27 -5.93
CA ASP A 247 1.74 4.18 -6.09
C ASP A 247 1.11 5.58 -6.06
N MET A 248 1.49 6.40 -5.07
CA MET A 248 1.00 7.79 -4.95
C MET A 248 1.35 8.64 -6.18
N HIS A 249 2.60 8.54 -6.69
CA HIS A 249 3.01 9.22 -7.93
C HIS A 249 2.12 8.84 -9.11
N CYS A 250 1.88 7.54 -9.32
CA CYS A 250 1.05 7.05 -10.41
C CYS A 250 -0.40 7.54 -10.27
N LEU A 251 -1.00 7.42 -9.08
CA LEU A 251 -2.38 7.84 -8.83
C LEU A 251 -2.56 9.35 -9.05
N LEU A 252 -1.70 10.17 -8.47
CA LEU A 252 -1.77 11.63 -8.63
C LEU A 252 -1.61 12.04 -10.10
N THR A 253 -0.66 11.42 -10.81
CA THR A 253 -0.40 11.72 -12.21
C THR A 253 -1.59 11.33 -13.10
N GLU A 254 -2.12 10.12 -12.91
CA GLU A 254 -3.19 9.59 -13.75
C GLU A 254 -4.51 10.32 -13.50
N PHE A 255 -4.87 10.55 -12.23
CA PHE A 255 -6.13 11.21 -11.89
C PHE A 255 -6.15 12.70 -12.22
N SER A 256 -5.02 13.42 -12.03
CA SER A 256 -4.95 14.82 -12.40
C SER A 256 -4.93 15.06 -13.92
N GLN A 257 -4.46 14.09 -14.70
CA GLN A 257 -4.57 14.12 -16.17
C GLN A 257 -5.98 13.82 -16.66
N ALA A 258 -6.75 13.03 -15.91
CA ALA A 258 -8.12 12.66 -16.27
C ALA A 258 -9.17 13.71 -15.86
N ASP A 259 -8.89 14.50 -14.83
CA ASP A 259 -9.82 15.50 -14.29
C ASP A 259 -9.05 16.76 -13.86
N GLU A 260 -9.33 17.90 -14.53
CA GLU A 260 -8.74 19.21 -14.20
C GLU A 260 -9.10 19.69 -12.78
N GLY A 261 -10.26 19.28 -12.26
CA GLY A 261 -10.75 19.61 -10.91
C GLY A 261 -10.15 18.74 -9.80
N PHE A 262 -9.39 17.71 -10.15
CA PHE A 262 -8.90 16.69 -9.21
C PHE A 262 -8.20 17.27 -7.97
N TRP A 263 -7.28 18.22 -8.14
CA TRP A 263 -6.52 18.78 -7.02
C TRP A 263 -7.38 19.53 -6.00
N VAL A 264 -8.37 20.28 -6.49
CA VAL A 264 -9.31 21.01 -5.62
C VAL A 264 -10.19 20.04 -4.86
N THR A 265 -10.70 19.02 -5.56
CA THR A 265 -11.53 17.96 -4.96
C THR A 265 -10.74 17.15 -3.96
N LEU A 266 -9.48 16.77 -4.27
CA LEU A 266 -8.61 16.04 -3.37
C LEU A 266 -8.31 16.82 -2.09
N GLN A 267 -8.03 18.12 -2.18
CA GLN A 267 -7.79 18.99 -1.02
C GLN A 267 -9.03 19.06 -0.12
N SER A 268 -10.19 19.33 -0.71
CA SER A 268 -11.45 19.40 0.02
C SER A 268 -11.77 18.08 0.72
N ARG A 269 -11.63 16.96 -0.01
CA ARG A 269 -11.91 15.62 0.51
C ARG A 269 -10.92 15.21 1.61
N ALA A 270 -9.63 15.47 1.44
CA ALA A 270 -8.61 15.20 2.44
C ALA A 270 -8.83 16.05 3.72
N THR A 271 -9.29 17.29 3.57
CA THR A 271 -9.65 18.16 4.70
C THR A 271 -10.88 17.61 5.42
N HIS A 272 -11.91 17.16 4.70
CA HIS A 272 -13.09 16.53 5.28
C HIS A 272 -12.72 15.31 6.15
N HIS A 273 -11.79 14.48 5.69
CA HIS A 273 -11.31 13.31 6.45
C HIS A 273 -10.27 13.65 7.54
N GLY A 274 -9.85 14.91 7.69
CA GLY A 274 -8.79 15.33 8.62
C GLY A 274 -7.39 14.82 8.22
N LEU A 275 -7.17 14.52 6.94
CA LEU A 275 -5.97 13.88 6.39
C LEU A 275 -5.18 14.79 5.42
N TRP A 276 -5.51 16.07 5.38
CA TRP A 276 -4.85 17.03 4.48
C TRP A 276 -3.33 17.01 4.60
N GLU A 277 -2.78 17.06 5.81
CA GLU A 277 -1.33 17.08 6.03
C GLU A 277 -0.63 15.81 5.51
N ALA A 278 -1.28 14.66 5.63
CA ALA A 278 -0.75 13.40 5.12
C ALA A 278 -0.72 13.39 3.59
N VAL A 279 -1.81 13.81 2.93
CA VAL A 279 -1.92 13.90 1.48
C VAL A 279 -0.94 14.93 0.92
N HIS A 280 -0.88 16.12 1.50
CA HIS A 280 0.00 17.19 1.09
C HIS A 280 1.48 16.79 1.22
N THR A 281 1.86 16.11 2.33
CA THR A 281 3.22 15.60 2.52
C THR A 281 3.55 14.51 1.49
N ALA A 282 2.65 13.55 1.27
CA ALA A 282 2.87 12.49 0.28
C ALA A 282 3.03 13.05 -1.15
N ALA A 283 2.21 14.05 -1.53
CA ALA A 283 2.31 14.71 -2.84
C ALA A 283 3.66 15.42 -3.03
N ARG A 284 4.14 16.17 -2.02
CA ARG A 284 5.46 16.82 -2.08
C ARG A 284 6.60 15.81 -2.17
N LEU A 285 6.52 14.69 -1.44
CA LEU A 285 7.54 13.64 -1.50
C LEU A 285 7.53 12.94 -2.87
N ALA A 286 6.35 12.70 -3.46
CA ALA A 286 6.22 12.16 -4.81
C ALA A 286 6.77 13.14 -5.85
N HIS A 287 6.51 14.43 -5.72
CA HIS A 287 7.13 15.47 -6.54
C HIS A 287 8.66 15.48 -6.42
N ALA A 288 9.18 15.49 -5.19
CA ALA A 288 10.62 15.57 -4.94
C ALA A 288 11.39 14.34 -5.47
N LEU A 289 10.84 13.13 -5.34
CA LEU A 289 11.53 11.90 -5.71
C LEU A 289 11.20 11.47 -7.15
N TYR A 290 9.95 11.51 -7.55
CA TYR A 290 9.51 10.98 -8.86
C TYR A 290 9.12 12.04 -9.87
N GLY A 291 9.10 13.34 -9.48
CA GLY A 291 8.77 14.43 -10.39
C GLY A 291 7.27 14.52 -10.70
N THR A 292 6.41 14.07 -9.78
CA THR A 292 4.96 14.26 -9.89
C THR A 292 4.63 15.72 -10.12
N ASP A 293 3.83 16.03 -11.12
CA ASP A 293 3.34 17.39 -11.32
C ASP A 293 2.28 17.70 -10.26
N ILE A 294 2.54 18.72 -9.44
CA ILE A 294 1.65 19.18 -8.37
C ILE A 294 1.42 20.68 -8.49
N PRO A 295 0.29 21.22 -8.03
CA PRO A 295 0.04 22.67 -8.06
C PRO A 295 1.15 23.44 -7.32
N ASP A 296 1.51 24.61 -7.81
CA ASP A 296 2.53 25.48 -7.19
C ASP A 296 2.20 25.79 -5.71
N SER A 297 0.92 25.96 -5.40
CA SER A 297 0.44 26.18 -4.03
C SER A 297 0.71 24.98 -3.08
N TRP A 298 0.93 23.80 -3.63
CA TRP A 298 1.26 22.59 -2.87
C TRP A 298 2.77 22.38 -2.74
N ASN A 299 3.59 23.03 -3.59
CA ASN A 299 5.05 22.85 -3.62
C ASN A 299 5.78 23.70 -2.57
N ILE A 300 5.15 23.96 -1.43
CA ILE A 300 5.79 24.63 -0.30
C ILE A 300 6.53 23.58 0.52
N ARG A 301 7.87 23.59 0.46
CA ARG A 301 8.72 22.62 1.16
C ARG A 301 8.41 22.62 2.67
N GLY A 302 8.01 21.45 3.17
CA GLY A 302 7.90 21.23 4.61
C GLY A 302 9.29 21.05 5.25
N ASN A 303 9.52 21.65 6.41
CA ASN A 303 10.78 21.51 7.15
C ASN A 303 11.13 20.03 7.46
N ALA A 304 10.14 19.15 7.47
CA ALA A 304 10.30 17.73 7.76
C ALA A 304 10.57 16.85 6.51
N ASP A 305 10.37 17.36 5.29
CA ASP A 305 10.45 16.54 4.06
C ASP A 305 11.81 15.82 3.92
N TRP A 306 12.89 16.49 4.33
CA TRP A 306 14.22 15.88 4.34
C TRP A 306 14.29 14.61 5.22
N HIS A 307 13.62 14.60 6.38
CA HIS A 307 13.61 13.43 7.27
C HIS A 307 12.86 12.24 6.61
N PHE A 308 11.75 12.52 5.92
CA PHE A 308 11.00 11.52 5.18
C PHE A 308 11.82 10.95 4.02
N ILE A 309 12.42 11.79 3.20
CA ILE A 309 13.31 11.37 2.10
C ILE A 309 14.46 10.51 2.66
N ARG A 310 15.09 10.97 3.74
CA ARG A 310 16.16 10.23 4.42
C ARG A 310 15.70 8.85 4.91
N ARG A 311 14.44 8.72 5.33
CA ARG A 311 13.87 7.43 5.77
C ARG A 311 13.55 6.52 4.59
N LEU A 312 12.90 7.06 3.56
CA LEU A 312 12.50 6.33 2.35
C LEU A 312 13.71 5.76 1.60
N THR A 313 14.82 6.52 1.53
CA THR A 313 16.03 6.11 0.80
C THR A 313 17.04 5.34 1.66
N ALA A 314 16.64 4.84 2.85
CA ALA A 314 17.55 4.22 3.82
C ALA A 314 17.89 2.76 3.45
N ARG A 315 18.50 2.53 2.28
CA ARG A 315 19.01 1.24 1.78
C ARG A 315 20.48 1.34 1.41
N ASP A 316 21.20 0.24 1.46
CA ASP A 316 22.53 0.09 0.86
C ASP A 316 22.45 -0.59 -0.52
N GLY A 317 23.59 -0.76 -1.19
CA GLY A 317 23.67 -1.42 -2.50
C GLY A 317 23.27 -2.91 -2.50
N TRP A 318 23.02 -3.52 -1.34
CA TRP A 318 22.47 -4.87 -1.20
C TRP A 318 21.00 -4.88 -0.79
N GLY A 319 20.34 -3.71 -0.82
CA GLY A 319 18.95 -3.58 -0.37
C GLY A 319 18.77 -3.64 1.14
N ARG A 320 19.86 -3.70 1.94
CA ARG A 320 19.75 -3.79 3.39
C ARG A 320 19.38 -2.45 4.01
N PRO A 321 18.56 -2.44 5.07
CA PRO A 321 18.17 -1.19 5.72
C PRO A 321 19.34 -0.53 6.42
N THR A 322 19.56 0.76 6.13
CA THR A 322 20.57 1.63 6.74
C THR A 322 19.94 2.64 7.70
N ARG A 323 20.73 3.60 8.22
CA ARG A 323 20.26 4.76 9.02
C ARG A 323 19.40 4.35 10.23
N LYS A 324 19.95 3.49 11.10
CA LYS A 324 19.24 2.88 12.25
C LYS A 324 18.48 3.90 13.12
N ILE A 325 19.09 5.06 13.44
CA ILE A 325 18.48 6.11 14.26
C ILE A 325 17.25 6.71 13.56
N THR A 326 17.37 7.05 12.27
CA THR A 326 16.22 7.56 11.49
C THR A 326 15.08 6.55 11.50
N ARG A 327 15.37 5.27 11.31
CA ARG A 327 14.36 4.21 11.35
C ARG A 327 13.70 4.09 12.72
N LEU A 328 14.46 4.16 13.79
CA LEU A 328 13.93 4.14 15.16
C LEU A 328 12.99 5.33 15.43
N ILE A 329 13.35 6.53 14.97
CA ILE A 329 12.51 7.73 15.11
C ILE A 329 11.17 7.51 14.40
N PHE A 330 11.17 7.01 13.17
CA PHE A 330 9.93 6.74 12.42
C PHE A 330 9.13 5.58 13.01
N TYR A 331 9.77 4.55 13.55
CA TYR A 331 9.11 3.48 14.28
C TYR A 331 8.37 4.02 15.52
N ILE A 332 9.02 4.84 16.34
CA ILE A 332 8.37 5.48 17.49
C ILE A 332 7.22 6.39 17.03
N ARG A 333 7.46 7.19 15.98
CA ARG A 333 6.43 8.05 15.39
C ARG A 333 5.20 7.26 14.98
N SER A 334 5.35 6.13 14.29
CA SER A 334 4.21 5.33 13.82
C SER A 334 3.33 4.83 14.97
N HIS A 335 3.95 4.41 16.07
CA HIS A 335 3.20 4.01 17.26
C HIS A 335 2.44 5.17 17.90
N LEU A 336 3.06 6.35 17.99
CA LEU A 336 2.43 7.55 18.58
C LEU A 336 1.28 8.10 17.71
N LEU A 337 1.31 7.88 16.40
CA LEU A 337 0.22 8.25 15.51
C LEU A 337 -1.00 7.32 15.64
N ARG A 338 -0.74 6.04 15.88
CA ARG A 338 -1.79 5.01 15.97
C ARG A 338 -2.51 4.99 17.30
N MET A 339 -1.84 5.35 18.39
CA MET A 339 -2.42 5.26 19.74
C MET A 339 -1.87 6.31 20.70
N PRO A 340 -2.69 6.75 21.68
CA PRO A 340 -2.23 7.64 22.74
C PRO A 340 -1.07 7.04 23.55
N PRO A 341 -0.12 7.86 24.07
CA PRO A 341 1.08 7.38 24.74
C PRO A 341 0.81 6.44 25.93
N LEU A 342 -0.23 6.73 26.71
CA LEU A 342 -0.59 5.89 27.88
C LEU A 342 -1.09 4.50 27.42
N MET A 343 -1.88 4.46 26.35
CA MET A 343 -2.36 3.22 25.77
C MET A 343 -1.19 2.41 25.17
N LEU A 344 -0.26 3.08 24.50
CA LEU A 344 0.97 2.46 23.99
C LEU A 344 1.79 1.82 25.11
N ALA A 345 2.01 2.53 26.21
CA ALA A 345 2.74 1.99 27.36
C ALA A 345 2.05 0.75 27.94
N ARG A 346 0.73 0.76 28.09
CA ARG A 346 -0.06 -0.38 28.57
C ARG A 346 0.01 -1.57 27.60
N HIS A 347 -0.10 -1.31 26.30
CA HIS A 347 -0.02 -2.35 25.27
C HIS A 347 1.36 -3.02 25.27
N LEU A 348 2.44 -2.24 25.28
CA LEU A 348 3.80 -2.75 25.35
C LEU A 348 4.06 -3.56 26.62
N PHE A 349 3.56 -3.10 27.77
CA PHE A 349 3.65 -3.83 29.03
C PHE A 349 2.92 -5.19 28.98
N THR A 350 1.73 -5.22 28.41
CA THR A 350 0.94 -6.46 28.25
C THR A 350 1.65 -7.46 27.34
N LYS A 351 2.19 -7.00 26.19
CA LYS A 351 2.95 -7.86 25.27
C LYS A 351 4.25 -8.38 25.91
N TRP A 352 4.97 -7.52 26.64
CA TRP A 352 6.17 -7.93 27.36
C TRP A 352 5.88 -8.99 28.42
N ARG A 353 4.79 -8.86 29.16
CA ARG A 353 4.36 -9.85 30.15
C ARG A 353 4.01 -11.19 29.49
N LYS A 354 3.21 -11.18 28.42
CA LYS A 354 2.87 -12.40 27.66
C LYS A 354 4.12 -13.10 27.09
N ALA A 355 5.10 -12.36 26.59
CA ALA A 355 6.35 -12.93 26.08
C ALA A 355 7.17 -13.61 27.19
N LYS A 356 7.10 -13.13 28.45
CA LYS A 356 7.76 -13.77 29.60
C LYS A 356 7.05 -15.05 30.05
N ASP A 357 5.74 -15.13 29.92
CA ASP A 357 4.92 -16.29 30.33
C ASP A 357 5.04 -17.44 29.31
N GLN A 358 5.68 -17.23 28.14
CA GLN A 358 5.93 -18.24 27.08
C GLN A 358 7.36 -18.79 27.08
N ILE A 359 8.25 -18.31 27.96
CA ILE A 359 9.63 -18.80 28.18
C ILE A 359 9.70 -19.61 29.48
#